data_0e761155544816a3fa263ebbff638864
#
_entry.id   0e761155544816a3fa263ebbff638864
#
_cell.length_a   1.000
_cell.length_b   1.000
_cell.length_c   1.000
_cell.angle_alpha   90.00
_cell.angle_beta   90.00
_cell.angle_gamma   90.00
#
_symmetry.space_group_name_H-M   'P 1'
#
loop_
_entity.id
_entity.type
_entity.pdbx_description
1 polymer ?
#
loop_
_entity_poly.entity_id
_entity_poly.type
_entity_poly.pdbx_seq_one_letter_code
_entity_poly.pdbx_strand_id
1 'polypeptide(L)'
;MERNFETVMIEQCAPVLASLKPAGLFRYETRDCADLARRVKNWNVQLEPKGLRVRVLKGCVRNHRYLVYVYRESRLSAVLADEKVQSFLQQEGYRLPEAGEPLDVGGMLTQLSRRLCCSEDFPHEIGVFLGYPL
;
A
#
# COMPACT_ATOMS: atom_id res chain seq x y z
N MET A 1 22.87 13.31 -1.34
CA MET A 1 22.58 12.72 -2.65
C MET A 1 21.20 12.06 -2.61
N GLU A 2 20.31 12.51 -3.48
CA GLU A 2 18.97 11.90 -3.55
C GLU A 2 19.06 10.51 -4.17
N ARG A 3 18.42 9.55 -3.52
CA ARG A 3 18.32 8.19 -4.04
C ARG A 3 17.16 8.15 -5.03
N ASN A 4 17.33 7.45 -6.15
CA ASN A 4 16.25 7.35 -7.12
C ASN A 4 15.14 6.41 -6.62
N PHE A 5 13.97 6.55 -7.23
CA PHE A 5 12.77 5.80 -6.84
C PHE A 5 13.01 4.29 -6.86
N GLU A 6 13.60 3.77 -7.94
CA GLU A 6 13.82 2.35 -8.13
C GLU A 6 14.73 1.76 -7.07
N THR A 7 15.82 2.46 -6.74
CA THR A 7 16.76 2.00 -5.71
C THR A 7 16.05 1.90 -4.35
N VAL A 8 15.29 2.93 -3.97
CA VAL A 8 14.58 2.92 -2.69
C VAL A 8 13.51 1.82 -2.67
N MET A 9 12.75 1.67 -3.75
CA MET A 9 11.72 0.63 -3.86
C MET A 9 12.33 -0.76 -3.71
N ILE A 10 13.43 -1.03 -4.41
CA ILE A 10 14.08 -2.35 -4.36
C ILE A 10 14.61 -2.63 -2.96
N GLU A 11 15.30 -1.68 -2.34
CA GLU A 11 15.87 -1.88 -1.00
C GLU A 11 14.80 -2.07 0.08
N GLN A 12 13.75 -1.25 0.05
CA GLN A 12 12.73 -1.26 1.10
C GLN A 12 11.68 -2.34 0.89
N CYS A 13 11.46 -2.77 -0.35
CA CYS A 13 10.41 -3.71 -0.68
C CYS A 13 10.94 -5.06 -1.21
N ALA A 14 12.23 -5.35 -1.00
CA ALA A 14 12.83 -6.61 -1.45
C ALA A 14 12.03 -7.84 -1.01
N PRO A 15 11.56 -7.95 0.25
CA PRO A 15 10.77 -9.13 0.66
C PRO A 15 9.45 -9.27 -0.11
N VAL A 16 8.82 -8.16 -0.48
CA VAL A 16 7.58 -8.19 -1.27
C VAL A 16 7.87 -8.65 -2.69
N LEU A 17 8.93 -8.10 -3.29
CA LEU A 17 9.35 -8.46 -4.64
C LEU A 17 9.76 -9.93 -4.72
N ALA A 18 10.34 -10.46 -3.66
CA ALA A 18 10.72 -11.88 -3.55
C ALA A 18 9.57 -12.80 -3.09
N SER A 19 8.36 -12.26 -2.98
CA SER A 19 7.16 -13.02 -2.55
C SER A 19 7.23 -13.55 -1.11
N LEU A 20 8.04 -12.93 -0.25
CA LEU A 20 8.16 -13.31 1.16
C LEU A 20 7.18 -12.57 2.06
N LYS A 21 6.67 -11.42 1.62
CA LYS A 21 5.69 -10.62 2.35
C LYS A 21 4.57 -10.16 1.42
N PRO A 22 3.35 -9.94 1.96
CA PRO A 22 2.24 -9.42 1.15
C PRO A 22 2.44 -8.00 0.66
N ALA A 23 3.11 -7.15 1.45
CA ALA A 23 3.26 -5.74 1.12
C ALA A 23 4.46 -5.11 1.82
N GLY A 24 4.89 -3.98 1.29
CA GLY A 24 5.93 -3.15 1.85
C GLY A 24 5.61 -1.67 1.68
N LEU A 25 6.26 -0.84 2.47
CA LEU A 25 6.00 0.58 2.54
C LEU A 25 7.33 1.31 2.57
N PHE A 26 7.44 2.41 1.82
CA PHE A 26 8.64 3.24 1.90
C PHE A 26 8.30 4.71 1.71
N ARG A 27 9.15 5.58 2.25
CA ARG A 27 9.05 7.02 2.08
C ARG A 27 9.94 7.45 0.93
N TYR A 28 9.42 8.34 0.10
CA TYR A 28 10.14 8.88 -1.03
C TYR A 28 10.01 10.40 -1.05
N GLU A 29 11.12 11.09 -1.20
CA GLU A 29 11.15 12.54 -1.30
C GLU A 29 11.40 12.96 -2.73
N THR A 30 10.55 13.83 -3.25
CA THR A 30 10.74 14.43 -4.57
C THR A 30 9.98 15.75 -4.64
N ARG A 31 10.55 16.69 -5.38
CA ARG A 31 9.88 17.95 -5.71
C ARG A 31 9.04 17.84 -6.98
N ASP A 32 9.20 16.76 -7.71
CA ASP A 32 8.50 16.51 -8.97
C ASP A 32 7.45 15.44 -8.80
N CYS A 33 6.26 15.84 -8.35
CA CYS A 33 5.16 14.90 -8.14
C CYS A 33 4.65 14.31 -9.46
N ALA A 34 4.80 15.03 -10.57
CA ALA A 34 4.42 14.51 -11.89
C ALA A 34 5.35 13.38 -12.31
N ASP A 35 6.65 13.49 -12.02
CA ASP A 35 7.61 12.41 -12.27
C ASP A 35 7.29 11.19 -11.43
N LEU A 36 6.97 11.38 -10.14
CA LEU A 36 6.57 10.29 -9.26
C LEU A 36 5.33 9.55 -9.82
N ALA A 37 4.31 10.29 -10.20
CA ALA A 37 3.09 9.70 -10.76
C ALA A 37 3.39 8.89 -12.04
N ARG A 38 4.28 9.39 -12.87
CA ARG A 38 4.70 8.73 -14.11
C ARG A 38 5.45 7.43 -13.82
N ARG A 39 6.36 7.46 -12.83
CA ARG A 39 7.11 6.26 -12.42
C ARG A 39 6.19 5.19 -11.83
N VAL A 40 5.27 5.58 -10.98
CA VAL A 40 4.28 4.66 -10.39
C VAL A 40 3.44 4.02 -11.50
N LYS A 41 2.96 4.81 -12.45
CA LYS A 41 2.18 4.30 -13.58
C LYS A 41 2.98 3.31 -14.43
N ASN A 42 4.23 3.67 -14.75
CA ASN A 42 5.10 2.82 -15.57
C ASN A 42 5.41 1.50 -14.87
N TRP A 43 5.69 1.54 -13.57
CA TRP A 43 5.94 0.31 -12.81
C TRP A 43 4.71 -0.56 -12.71
N ASN A 44 3.51 0.02 -12.55
CA ASN A 44 2.28 -0.77 -12.53
C ASN A 44 2.07 -1.52 -13.85
N VAL A 45 2.39 -0.90 -14.98
CA VAL A 45 2.30 -1.58 -16.29
C VAL A 45 3.20 -2.82 -16.31
N GLN A 46 4.41 -2.72 -15.75
CA GLN A 46 5.39 -3.82 -15.75
C GLN A 46 5.12 -4.86 -14.66
N LEU A 47 4.62 -4.45 -13.51
CA LEU A 47 4.46 -5.33 -12.35
C LEU A 47 3.10 -6.00 -12.30
N GLU A 48 2.08 -5.41 -12.90
CA GLU A 48 0.73 -5.96 -12.90
C GLU A 48 0.65 -7.40 -13.43
N PRO A 49 1.32 -7.75 -14.55
CA PRO A 49 1.32 -9.15 -15.01
C PRO A 49 1.96 -10.11 -14.02
N LYS A 50 2.77 -9.62 -13.09
CA LYS A 50 3.44 -10.41 -12.05
C LYS A 50 2.64 -10.43 -10.73
N GLY A 51 1.46 -9.83 -10.72
CA GLY A 51 0.63 -9.77 -9.52
C GLY A 51 1.05 -8.73 -8.49
N LEU A 52 1.93 -7.81 -8.89
CA LEU A 52 2.42 -6.74 -8.03
C LEU A 52 1.82 -5.39 -8.45
N ARG A 53 1.60 -4.52 -7.47
CA ARG A 53 1.14 -3.16 -7.70
C ARG A 53 1.85 -2.17 -6.81
N VAL A 54 1.98 -0.95 -7.30
CA VAL A 54 2.58 0.18 -6.59
C VAL A 54 1.53 1.26 -6.45
N ARG A 55 1.41 1.85 -5.25
CA ARG A 55 0.41 2.89 -5.00
C ARG A 55 0.97 3.92 -4.03
N VAL A 56 0.72 5.19 -4.30
CA VAL A 56 1.02 6.26 -3.33
C VAL A 56 -0.15 6.33 -2.37
N LEU A 57 0.09 6.05 -1.08
CA LEU A 57 -0.94 6.10 -0.05
C LEU A 57 -1.12 7.48 0.54
N LYS A 58 -0.05 8.23 0.68
CA LYS A 58 -0.08 9.56 1.27
C LYS A 58 0.95 10.44 0.60
N GLY A 59 0.58 11.68 0.31
CA GLY A 59 1.49 12.66 -0.26
C GLY A 59 1.36 13.99 0.45
N CYS A 60 2.49 14.65 0.69
CA CYS A 60 2.54 16.00 1.20
C CYS A 60 3.39 16.84 0.25
N VAL A 61 2.73 17.61 -0.61
CA VAL A 61 3.41 18.46 -1.60
C VAL A 61 4.28 19.52 -0.92
N ARG A 62 3.79 20.03 0.21
CA ARG A 62 4.52 21.05 0.98
C ARG A 62 5.88 20.55 1.46
N ASN A 63 5.93 19.32 1.94
CA ASN A 63 7.16 18.71 2.47
C ASN A 63 7.89 17.85 1.43
N HIS A 64 7.34 17.73 0.22
CA HIS A 64 7.90 16.91 -0.86
C HIS A 64 8.09 15.44 -0.46
N ARG A 65 7.26 14.93 0.46
CA ARG A 65 7.33 13.58 0.99
C ARG A 65 6.12 12.76 0.60
N TYR A 66 6.37 11.53 0.20
CA TYR A 66 5.34 10.61 -0.26
C TYR A 66 5.53 9.25 0.40
N LEU A 67 4.42 8.61 0.75
CA LEU A 67 4.41 7.26 1.30
C LEU A 67 3.95 6.32 0.19
N VAL A 68 4.83 5.41 -0.22
CA VAL A 68 4.60 4.52 -1.35
C VAL A 68 4.43 3.10 -0.84
N TYR A 69 3.40 2.41 -1.35
CA TYR A 69 2.99 1.08 -0.95
C TYR A 69 3.15 0.14 -2.14
N VAL A 70 3.88 -0.96 -1.94
CA VAL A 70 4.05 -2.01 -2.94
C VAL A 70 3.45 -3.29 -2.38
N TYR A 71 2.59 -3.95 -3.15
CA TYR A 71 1.88 -5.12 -2.63
C TYR A 71 1.66 -6.18 -3.71
N ARG A 72 1.60 -7.43 -3.25
CA ARG A 72 1.16 -8.56 -4.06
C ARG A 72 -0.33 -8.72 -3.87
N GLU A 73 -1.08 -8.53 -4.93
CA GLU A 73 -2.54 -8.48 -4.87
C GLU A 73 -3.15 -9.75 -4.27
N SER A 74 -2.69 -10.93 -4.71
CA SER A 74 -3.22 -12.20 -4.22
C SER A 74 -2.90 -12.43 -2.74
N ARG A 75 -1.71 -12.07 -2.30
CA ARG A 75 -1.30 -12.25 -0.90
C ARG A 75 -2.00 -11.27 0.02
N LEU A 76 -2.13 -10.01 -0.42
CA LEU A 76 -2.88 -9.01 0.35
C LEU A 76 -4.36 -9.40 0.44
N SER A 77 -4.95 -9.84 -0.67
CA SER A 77 -6.34 -10.31 -0.68
C SER A 77 -6.56 -11.44 0.32
N ALA A 78 -5.61 -12.38 0.41
CA ALA A 78 -5.70 -13.47 1.38
C ALA A 78 -5.67 -12.96 2.83
N VAL A 79 -4.81 -12.00 3.13
CA VAL A 79 -4.76 -11.37 4.46
C VAL A 79 -6.09 -10.68 4.77
N LEU A 80 -6.61 -9.90 3.83
CA LEU A 80 -7.84 -9.13 4.03
C LEU A 80 -9.11 -9.99 4.03
N ALA A 81 -9.01 -11.23 3.54
CA ALA A 81 -10.12 -12.19 3.56
C ALA A 81 -10.20 -12.98 4.86
N ASP A 82 -9.18 -12.93 5.71
CA ASP A 82 -9.16 -13.62 6.99
C ASP A 82 -10.24 -13.05 7.91
N GLU A 83 -10.99 -13.94 8.58
CA GLU A 83 -12.13 -13.53 9.41
C GLU A 83 -11.73 -12.64 10.59
N LYS A 84 -10.60 -12.93 11.22
CA LYS A 84 -10.10 -12.10 12.34
C LYS A 84 -9.70 -10.71 11.86
N VAL A 85 -9.05 -10.65 10.70
CA VAL A 85 -8.68 -9.39 10.06
C VAL A 85 -9.93 -8.59 9.71
N GLN A 86 -10.94 -9.23 9.15
CA GLN A 86 -12.18 -8.55 8.78
C GLN A 86 -12.90 -8.00 10.01
N SER A 87 -12.98 -8.77 11.10
CA SER A 87 -13.56 -8.28 12.35
C SER A 87 -12.82 -7.07 12.88
N PHE A 88 -11.48 -7.12 12.86
CA PHE A 88 -10.66 -6.00 13.29
C PHE A 88 -10.90 -4.75 12.44
N LEU A 89 -10.88 -4.90 11.11
CA LEU A 89 -11.06 -3.78 10.19
C LEU A 89 -12.48 -3.20 10.28
N GLN A 90 -13.48 -4.04 10.50
CA GLN A 90 -14.85 -3.59 10.69
C GLN A 90 -14.96 -2.72 11.93
N GLN A 91 -14.28 -3.08 13.03
CA GLN A 91 -14.26 -2.26 14.25
C GLN A 91 -13.57 -0.92 14.00
N GLU A 92 -12.61 -0.87 13.08
CA GLU A 92 -11.93 0.36 12.69
C GLU A 92 -12.72 1.19 11.66
N GLY A 93 -13.89 0.73 11.26
CA GLY A 93 -14.78 1.47 10.37
C GLY A 93 -14.61 1.15 8.89
N TYR A 94 -13.88 0.10 8.54
CA TYR A 94 -13.72 -0.30 7.13
C TYR A 94 -14.99 -0.97 6.63
N ARG A 95 -15.33 -0.65 5.38
CA ARG A 95 -16.43 -1.31 4.69
C ARG A 95 -15.96 -2.68 4.19
N LEU A 96 -16.63 -3.74 4.64
CA LEU A 96 -16.33 -5.09 4.21
C LEU A 96 -17.37 -5.57 3.19
N PRO A 97 -17.01 -6.55 2.33
CA PRO A 97 -17.96 -7.11 1.38
C PRO A 97 -19.08 -7.86 2.12
N GLU A 98 -20.28 -7.76 1.58
CA GLU A 98 -21.41 -8.58 2.03
C GLU A 98 -21.31 -9.97 1.39
N ALA A 99 -22.14 -10.91 1.88
CA ALA A 99 -22.14 -12.27 1.36
C ALA A 99 -22.33 -12.27 -0.15
N GLY A 100 -21.41 -12.93 -0.86
CA GLY A 100 -21.43 -13.01 -2.33
C GLY A 100 -20.77 -11.87 -3.06
N GLU A 101 -20.33 -10.82 -2.38
CA GLU A 101 -19.58 -9.74 -3.00
C GLU A 101 -18.08 -10.05 -3.00
N PRO A 102 -17.35 -9.65 -4.07
CA PRO A 102 -15.89 -9.79 -4.07
C PRO A 102 -15.25 -8.78 -3.10
N LEU A 103 -14.08 -9.12 -2.61
CA LEU A 103 -13.28 -8.22 -1.77
C LEU A 103 -12.79 -7.03 -2.61
N ASP A 104 -13.04 -5.81 -2.13
CA ASP A 104 -12.61 -4.59 -2.79
C ASP A 104 -11.30 -4.07 -2.17
N VAL A 105 -10.19 -4.64 -2.60
CA VAL A 105 -8.85 -4.25 -2.11
C VAL A 105 -8.58 -2.77 -2.40
N GLY A 106 -8.90 -2.31 -3.60
CA GLY A 106 -8.70 -0.91 -4.00
C GLY A 106 -9.46 0.06 -3.10
N GLY A 107 -10.73 -0.26 -2.82
CA GLY A 107 -11.55 0.56 -1.92
C GLY A 107 -11.01 0.59 -0.50
N MET A 108 -10.53 -0.54 -0.01
CA MET A 108 -9.93 -0.62 1.33
C MET A 108 -8.64 0.18 1.40
N LEU A 109 -7.80 0.14 0.37
CA LEU A 109 -6.58 0.96 0.31
C LEU A 109 -6.90 2.45 0.20
N THR A 110 -7.97 2.81 -0.49
CA THR A 110 -8.43 4.20 -0.54
C THR A 110 -8.85 4.68 0.85
N GLN A 111 -9.54 3.86 1.61
CA GLN A 111 -9.93 4.18 2.98
C GLN A 111 -8.71 4.30 3.89
N LEU A 112 -7.75 3.39 3.76
CA LEU A 112 -6.48 3.48 4.49
C LEU A 112 -5.76 4.79 4.18
N SER A 113 -5.70 5.16 2.91
CA SER A 113 -5.09 6.41 2.46
C SER A 113 -5.72 7.63 3.14
N ARG A 114 -7.06 7.66 3.23
CA ARG A 114 -7.77 8.74 3.92
C ARG A 114 -7.40 8.83 5.40
N ARG A 115 -7.31 7.69 6.08
CA ARG A 115 -6.93 7.66 7.49
C ARG A 115 -5.50 8.13 7.70
N LEU A 116 -4.59 7.77 6.79
CA LEU A 116 -3.20 8.23 6.82
C LEU A 116 -3.11 9.76 6.64
N CYS A 117 -3.95 10.33 5.79
CA CYS A 117 -3.96 11.76 5.53
C CYS A 117 -4.55 12.59 6.67
N CYS A 118 -5.35 11.98 7.54
CA CYS A 118 -6.01 12.68 8.66
C CYS A 118 -5.21 12.65 9.96
N SER A 119 -4.05 11.96 9.98
CA SER A 119 -3.24 11.82 11.18
C SER A 119 -1.76 11.87 10.82
N GLU A 120 -0.94 12.39 11.73
CA GLU A 120 0.52 12.35 11.59
C GLU A 120 1.06 10.98 11.95
N ASP A 121 0.36 10.25 12.81
CA ASP A 121 0.74 8.90 13.22
C ASP A 121 0.11 7.86 12.32
N PHE A 122 0.75 6.68 12.23
CA PHE A 122 0.16 5.56 11.52
C PHE A 122 -1.02 5.00 12.31
N PRO A 123 -2.15 4.72 11.64
CA PRO A 123 -3.24 3.98 12.27
C PRO A 123 -2.79 2.56 12.59
N HIS A 124 -3.39 1.94 13.63
CA HIS A 124 -2.96 0.59 14.04
C HIS A 124 -3.19 -0.47 12.96
N GLU A 125 -4.15 -0.27 12.11
CA GLU A 125 -4.41 -1.23 11.03
C GLU A 125 -3.33 -1.27 9.96
N ILE A 126 -2.38 -0.32 9.95
CA ILE A 126 -1.29 -0.33 8.95
C ILE A 126 -0.53 -1.66 8.98
N GLY A 127 -0.35 -2.23 10.17
CA GLY A 127 0.33 -3.51 10.31
C GLY A 127 -0.36 -4.64 9.54
N VAL A 128 -1.68 -4.66 9.56
CA VAL A 128 -2.47 -5.65 8.82
C VAL A 128 -2.20 -5.52 7.32
N PHE A 129 -2.19 -4.29 6.80
CA PHE A 129 -1.93 -4.03 5.38
C PHE A 129 -0.49 -4.34 4.98
N LEU A 130 0.41 -4.47 5.94
CA LEU A 130 1.79 -4.90 5.71
C LEU A 130 1.97 -6.41 5.91
N GLY A 131 0.92 -7.11 6.34
CA GLY A 131 0.95 -8.54 6.54
C GLY A 131 1.42 -9.00 7.91
N TYR A 132 1.48 -8.11 8.90
CA TYR A 132 1.80 -8.50 10.26
C TYR A 132 0.60 -9.22 10.90
N PRO A 133 0.83 -10.27 11.70
CA PRO A 133 -0.26 -10.96 12.40
C PRO A 133 -0.91 -10.05 13.44
N LEU A 134 -2.19 -10.30 13.68
CA LEU A 134 -2.96 -9.59 14.71
C LEU A 134 -2.52 -9.99 16.10
#